data_69a5ed2658edbf4590d1e0dc06a0406e
#
_entry.id   69a5ed2658edbf4590d1e0dc06a0406e
#
_cell.length_a   1.000
_cell.length_b   1.000
_cell.length_c   1.000
_cell.angle_alpha   90.00
_cell.angle_beta   90.00
_cell.angle_gamma   90.00
#
_symmetry.space_group_name_H-M   'P 1'
#
loop_
_entity.id
_entity.type
_entity.pdbx_description
1 polymer ?
#
loop_
_entity_poly.entity_id
_entity_poly.type
_entity_poly.pdbx_seq_one_letter_code
_entity_poly.pdbx_strand_id
1 'polypeptide(L)'
;MLGYICKYTPVEAFVSMGVEMKRVEPDVTNFNQADMKMHPNICSFAKGVLEEMMQEDYEGIILTTCCDSIRRLYDVLKEEFPEKFIYILDIPRITKEAGAVLYEKRIRAMMQAYEAYSGRQFREDRFREILKTAQERERLSFKKKRLNIGILGARANKNIKEILEERGAGVAFDLTCTGLARKLIYQESELYLAYTRGQQAQFPCIGMAHASNPD
;
A
#
# COMPACT_ATOMS: atom_id res chain seq x y z
N MET A 1 6.98 -14.00 -3.23
CA MET A 1 6.18 -12.78 -3.52
C MET A 1 5.63 -12.23 -2.21
N LEU A 2 5.81 -10.91 -1.95
CA LEU A 2 5.34 -10.26 -0.72
C LEU A 2 4.08 -9.43 -1.00
N GLY A 3 3.00 -9.69 -0.27
CA GLY A 3 1.73 -8.99 -0.39
C GLY A 3 1.74 -7.60 0.27
N TYR A 4 0.92 -6.67 -0.22
CA TYR A 4 0.63 -5.41 0.47
C TYR A 4 -0.78 -4.92 0.14
N ILE A 5 -1.39 -4.11 1.03
CA ILE A 5 -2.78 -3.64 0.85
C ILE A 5 -2.93 -2.13 0.68
N CYS A 6 -1.93 -1.35 1.06
CA CYS A 6 -2.06 0.09 1.20
C CYS A 6 -1.12 0.85 0.26
N LYS A 7 -1.60 1.93 -0.35
CA LYS A 7 -0.80 2.81 -1.22
C LYS A 7 0.37 3.50 -0.50
N TYR A 8 0.35 3.56 0.82
CA TYR A 8 1.44 4.07 1.64
C TYR A 8 2.54 3.03 1.91
N THR A 9 2.37 1.77 1.48
CA THR A 9 3.43 0.77 1.61
C THR A 9 4.63 1.17 0.74
N PRO A 10 5.87 1.17 1.28
CA PRO A 10 7.06 1.58 0.55
C PRO A 10 7.56 0.46 -0.40
N VAL A 11 6.78 0.20 -1.43
CA VAL A 11 7.01 -0.89 -2.41
C VAL A 11 8.40 -0.79 -3.04
N GLU A 12 8.84 0.42 -3.36
CA GLU A 12 10.12 0.68 -4.01
C GLU A 12 11.32 0.21 -3.17
N ALA A 13 11.20 0.30 -1.84
CA ALA A 13 12.25 -0.19 -0.93
C ALA A 13 12.39 -1.71 -1.02
N PHE A 14 11.29 -2.46 -1.05
CA PHE A 14 11.31 -3.92 -1.19
C PHE A 14 11.76 -4.37 -2.59
N VAL A 15 11.33 -3.67 -3.63
CA VAL A 15 11.79 -3.92 -5.00
C VAL A 15 13.31 -3.74 -5.10
N SER A 16 13.90 -2.79 -4.36
CA SER A 16 15.36 -2.62 -4.32
C SER A 16 16.10 -3.81 -3.71
N MET A 17 15.44 -4.56 -2.82
CA MET A 17 15.94 -5.83 -2.25
C MET A 17 15.73 -7.03 -3.18
N GLY A 18 15.16 -6.83 -4.38
CA GLY A 18 14.82 -7.90 -5.32
C GLY A 18 13.56 -8.67 -4.93
N VAL A 19 12.67 -8.05 -4.15
CA VAL A 19 11.40 -8.65 -3.74
C VAL A 19 10.33 -8.34 -4.77
N GLU A 20 9.61 -9.36 -5.21
CA GLU A 20 8.39 -9.17 -5.98
C GLU A 20 7.26 -8.75 -5.05
N MET A 21 6.66 -7.59 -5.33
CA MET A 21 5.59 -7.00 -4.54
C MET A 21 4.26 -7.12 -5.27
N LYS A 22 3.27 -7.76 -4.66
CA LYS A 22 1.91 -7.87 -5.21
C LYS A 22 0.92 -7.13 -4.32
N ARG A 23 0.12 -6.26 -4.93
CA ARG A 23 -1.01 -5.66 -4.23
C ARG A 23 -2.10 -6.71 -4.06
N VAL A 24 -2.54 -6.91 -2.81
CA VAL A 24 -3.63 -7.83 -2.48
C VAL A 24 -4.96 -7.10 -2.66
N GLU A 25 -5.71 -7.53 -3.67
CA GLU A 25 -7.05 -7.03 -4.01
C GLU A 25 -7.98 -8.24 -4.16
N PRO A 26 -8.47 -8.79 -3.03
CA PRO A 26 -9.16 -10.06 -3.02
C PRO A 26 -10.43 -10.03 -3.91
N ASP A 27 -10.55 -11.06 -4.72
CA ASP A 27 -11.71 -11.33 -5.58
C ASP A 27 -12.33 -12.66 -5.16
N VAL A 28 -12.79 -12.72 -3.90
CA VAL A 28 -13.34 -13.94 -3.29
C VAL A 28 -14.86 -13.88 -3.24
N THR A 29 -15.49 -15.02 -3.44
CA THR A 29 -16.97 -15.16 -3.46
C THR A 29 -17.54 -15.65 -2.14
N ASN A 30 -16.70 -16.14 -1.23
CA ASN A 30 -17.10 -16.59 0.10
C ASN A 30 -16.03 -16.26 1.15
N PHE A 31 -16.39 -16.33 2.42
CA PHE A 31 -15.55 -15.99 3.56
C PHE A 31 -15.51 -17.14 4.59
N ASN A 32 -15.48 -18.39 4.13
CA ASN A 32 -15.61 -19.56 4.99
C ASN A 32 -14.52 -19.62 6.08
N GLN A 33 -13.27 -19.37 5.73
CA GLN A 33 -12.17 -19.35 6.69
C GLN A 33 -12.22 -18.11 7.57
N ALA A 34 -12.48 -16.96 6.96
CA ALA A 34 -12.55 -15.70 7.68
C ALA A 34 -13.70 -15.67 8.69
N ASP A 35 -14.86 -16.21 8.37
CA ASP A 35 -16.01 -16.24 9.27
C ASP A 35 -15.81 -17.18 10.48
N MET A 36 -14.93 -18.17 10.37
CA MET A 36 -14.52 -18.99 11.49
C MET A 36 -13.49 -18.33 12.43
N LYS A 37 -12.68 -17.40 11.90
CA LYS A 37 -11.51 -16.85 12.58
C LYS A 37 -11.65 -15.39 12.97
N MET A 38 -12.57 -14.67 12.36
CA MET A 38 -12.76 -13.23 12.53
C MET A 38 -14.16 -12.90 13.01
N HIS A 39 -14.27 -11.83 13.81
CA HIS A 39 -15.58 -11.36 14.27
C HIS A 39 -16.46 -10.95 13.07
N PRO A 40 -17.79 -11.22 13.10
CA PRO A 40 -18.72 -10.89 12.01
C PRO A 40 -18.67 -9.44 11.52
N ASN A 41 -18.40 -8.49 12.42
CA ASN A 41 -18.33 -7.04 12.11
C ASN A 41 -17.06 -6.61 11.39
N ILE A 42 -16.13 -7.53 11.13
CA ILE A 42 -14.95 -7.21 10.30
C ILE A 42 -15.38 -7.02 8.85
N CYS A 43 -14.84 -5.98 8.20
CA CYS A 43 -15.23 -5.64 6.84
C CYS A 43 -14.85 -6.75 5.84
N SER A 44 -15.65 -6.89 4.77
CA SER A 44 -15.47 -7.90 3.72
C SER A 44 -14.08 -7.86 3.07
N PHE A 45 -13.48 -6.67 2.96
CA PHE A 45 -12.12 -6.55 2.43
C PHE A 45 -11.09 -7.27 3.31
N ALA A 46 -11.12 -7.05 4.64
CA ALA A 46 -10.18 -7.72 5.55
C ALA A 46 -10.41 -9.24 5.57
N LYS A 47 -11.68 -9.67 5.53
CA LYS A 47 -12.03 -11.09 5.38
C LYS A 47 -11.49 -11.67 4.08
N GLY A 48 -11.67 -10.97 2.97
CA GLY A 48 -11.16 -11.41 1.66
C GLY A 48 -9.63 -11.51 1.62
N VAL A 49 -8.91 -10.59 2.28
CA VAL A 49 -7.45 -10.69 2.39
C VAL A 49 -7.03 -11.96 3.14
N LEU A 50 -7.73 -12.34 4.20
CA LEU A 50 -7.46 -13.60 4.91
C LEU A 50 -7.69 -14.81 3.98
N GLU A 51 -8.82 -14.84 3.26
CA GLU A 51 -9.11 -15.92 2.30
C GLU A 51 -8.03 -16.03 1.21
N GLU A 52 -7.61 -14.90 0.62
CA GLU A 52 -6.56 -14.90 -0.40
C GLU A 52 -5.22 -15.37 0.18
N MET A 53 -4.86 -14.96 1.40
CA MET A 53 -3.64 -15.41 2.07
C MET A 53 -3.63 -16.91 2.39
N MET A 54 -4.82 -17.53 2.54
CA MET A 54 -4.98 -18.98 2.72
C MET A 54 -4.87 -19.77 1.42
N GLN A 55 -5.18 -19.16 0.29
CA GLN A 55 -5.25 -19.82 -1.01
C GLN A 55 -3.98 -19.64 -1.85
N GLU A 56 -3.30 -18.50 -1.68
CA GLU A 56 -2.16 -18.10 -2.48
C GLU A 56 -0.84 -18.23 -1.70
N ASP A 57 0.24 -18.56 -2.41
CA ASP A 57 1.57 -18.71 -1.80
C ASP A 57 2.29 -17.36 -1.67
N TYR A 58 1.87 -16.57 -0.69
CA TYR A 58 2.59 -15.38 -0.30
C TYR A 58 3.72 -15.71 0.70
N GLU A 59 4.89 -15.13 0.53
CA GLU A 59 5.98 -15.11 1.51
C GLU A 59 5.57 -14.38 2.80
N GLY A 60 4.63 -13.45 2.67
CA GLY A 60 4.09 -12.66 3.76
C GLY A 60 3.25 -11.50 3.25
N ILE A 61 2.85 -10.63 4.14
CA ILE A 61 2.05 -9.44 3.80
C ILE A 61 2.39 -8.23 4.67
N ILE A 62 2.40 -7.05 4.06
CA ILE A 62 2.52 -5.78 4.74
C ILE A 62 1.14 -5.13 4.86
N LEU A 63 0.68 -5.02 6.08
CA LEU A 63 -0.52 -4.29 6.47
C LEU A 63 -0.18 -2.88 6.95
N THR A 64 -1.18 -2.05 7.18
CA THR A 64 -1.00 -0.70 7.74
C THR A 64 -2.03 -0.41 8.81
N THR A 65 -1.70 0.50 9.74
CA THR A 65 -2.60 0.88 10.83
C THR A 65 -3.76 1.78 10.39
N CYS A 66 -4.33 1.52 9.20
CA CYS A 66 -5.34 2.39 8.59
C CYS A 66 -6.73 2.30 9.26
N CYS A 67 -7.12 1.14 9.80
CA CYS A 67 -8.38 0.93 10.50
C CYS A 67 -8.34 -0.30 11.42
N ASP A 68 -9.35 -0.46 12.28
CA ASP A 68 -9.40 -1.55 13.24
C ASP A 68 -9.57 -2.93 12.59
N SER A 69 -10.34 -3.03 11.51
CA SER A 69 -10.46 -4.30 10.78
C SER A 69 -9.10 -4.83 10.30
N ILE A 70 -8.22 -3.96 9.84
CA ILE A 70 -6.86 -4.35 9.42
C ILE A 70 -5.97 -4.70 10.61
N ARG A 71 -6.13 -4.04 11.75
CA ARG A 71 -5.42 -4.41 12.98
C ARG A 71 -5.84 -5.81 13.45
N ARG A 72 -7.14 -6.12 13.43
CA ARG A 72 -7.62 -7.48 13.76
C ARG A 72 -7.17 -8.52 12.74
N LEU A 73 -7.15 -8.17 11.46
CA LEU A 73 -6.58 -9.03 10.43
C LEU A 73 -5.10 -9.35 10.70
N TYR A 74 -4.32 -8.35 11.14
CA TYR A 74 -2.92 -8.56 11.50
C TYR A 74 -2.77 -9.60 12.62
N ASP A 75 -3.58 -9.48 13.68
CA ASP A 75 -3.53 -10.41 14.80
C ASP A 75 -3.81 -11.86 14.35
N VAL A 76 -4.85 -12.04 13.52
CA VAL A 76 -5.23 -13.36 12.98
C VAL A 76 -4.13 -13.92 12.06
N LEU A 77 -3.60 -13.10 11.12
CA LEU A 77 -2.55 -13.55 10.21
C LEU A 77 -1.26 -13.94 10.93
N LYS A 78 -0.92 -13.26 12.02
CA LYS A 78 0.24 -13.60 12.86
C LYS A 78 0.08 -14.95 13.53
N GLU A 79 -1.13 -15.31 13.94
CA GLU A 79 -1.45 -16.59 14.54
C GLU A 79 -1.48 -17.72 13.50
N GLU A 80 -2.12 -17.45 12.35
CA GLU A 80 -2.30 -18.47 11.30
C GLU A 80 -1.00 -18.77 10.52
N PHE A 81 -0.12 -17.80 10.38
CA PHE A 81 1.10 -17.91 9.57
C PHE A 81 2.34 -17.43 10.35
N PRO A 82 2.71 -18.11 11.44
CA PRO A 82 3.84 -17.70 12.28
C PRO A 82 5.20 -17.70 11.54
N GLU A 83 5.31 -18.51 10.48
CA GLU A 83 6.50 -18.62 9.65
C GLU A 83 6.61 -17.55 8.55
N LYS A 84 5.50 -16.87 8.22
CA LYS A 84 5.47 -15.86 7.17
C LYS A 84 5.81 -14.46 7.70
N PHE A 85 6.30 -13.60 6.81
CA PHE A 85 6.54 -12.20 7.14
C PHE A 85 5.23 -11.42 7.21
N ILE A 86 4.61 -11.40 8.38
CA ILE A 86 3.41 -10.59 8.63
C ILE A 86 3.84 -9.33 9.39
N TYR A 87 3.71 -8.17 8.74
CA TYR A 87 4.12 -6.90 9.31
C TYR A 87 3.01 -5.86 9.25
N ILE A 88 2.85 -5.06 10.31
CA ILE A 88 1.95 -3.93 10.32
C ILE A 88 2.75 -2.62 10.40
N LEU A 89 2.72 -1.86 9.32
CA LEU A 89 3.37 -0.55 9.23
C LEU A 89 2.45 0.51 9.82
N ASP A 90 2.92 1.15 10.88
CA ASP A 90 2.21 2.26 11.48
C ASP A 90 2.53 3.57 10.73
N ILE A 91 1.51 4.14 10.07
CA ILE A 91 1.64 5.34 9.26
C ILE A 91 1.33 6.57 10.13
N PRO A 92 2.27 7.52 10.28
CA PRO A 92 2.01 8.74 11.01
C PRO A 92 0.91 9.55 10.34
N ARG A 93 -0.06 10.00 11.14
CA ARG A 93 -1.15 10.87 10.66
C ARG A 93 -0.77 12.35 10.62
N ILE A 94 0.40 12.70 11.14
CA ILE A 94 0.95 14.05 11.10
C ILE A 94 1.68 14.22 9.76
N THR A 95 1.25 15.19 8.95
CA THR A 95 1.80 15.46 7.61
C THR A 95 2.94 16.50 7.60
N LYS A 96 3.34 17.00 8.79
CA LYS A 96 4.46 17.93 8.95
C LYS A 96 5.79 17.16 8.96
N GLU A 97 6.90 17.89 8.94
CA GLU A 97 8.26 17.34 8.91
C GLU A 97 8.49 16.22 9.96
N ALA A 98 8.03 16.43 11.18
CA ALA A 98 8.11 15.42 12.24
C ALA A 98 7.43 14.09 11.86
N GLY A 99 6.34 14.16 11.11
CA GLY A 99 5.67 12.97 10.59
C GLY A 99 6.49 12.24 9.53
N ALA A 100 7.16 12.98 8.63
CA ALA A 100 8.02 12.38 7.60
C ALA A 100 9.23 11.67 8.23
N VAL A 101 9.87 12.30 9.22
CA VAL A 101 10.99 11.71 9.97
C VAL A 101 10.54 10.45 10.73
N LEU A 102 9.38 10.51 11.39
CA LEU A 102 8.84 9.34 12.09
C LEU A 102 8.50 8.21 11.11
N TYR A 103 7.96 8.56 9.95
CA TYR A 103 7.62 7.58 8.92
C TYR A 103 8.87 6.91 8.34
N GLU A 104 9.92 7.69 8.05
CA GLU A 104 11.22 7.15 7.66
C GLU A 104 11.74 6.13 8.67
N LYS A 105 11.73 6.49 9.97
CA LYS A 105 12.17 5.58 11.04
C LYS A 105 11.39 4.26 11.03
N ARG A 106 10.06 4.31 10.83
CA ARG A 106 9.21 3.12 10.78
C ARG A 106 9.45 2.27 9.53
N ILE A 107 9.67 2.90 8.37
CA ILE A 107 10.05 2.20 7.14
C ILE A 107 11.39 1.49 7.33
N ARG A 108 12.38 2.16 7.89
CA ARG A 108 13.71 1.55 8.15
C ARG A 108 13.59 0.35 9.10
N ALA A 109 12.82 0.48 10.18
CA ALA A 109 12.59 -0.64 11.11
C ALA A 109 11.92 -1.83 10.42
N MET A 110 10.94 -1.58 9.55
CA MET A 110 10.29 -2.63 8.76
C MET A 110 11.26 -3.30 7.79
N MET A 111 12.11 -2.52 7.12
CA MET A 111 13.13 -3.06 6.21
C MET A 111 14.13 -3.94 6.95
N GLN A 112 14.63 -3.49 8.10
CA GLN A 112 15.54 -4.29 8.95
C GLN A 112 14.87 -5.59 9.41
N ALA A 113 13.61 -5.55 9.80
CA ALA A 113 12.85 -6.75 10.15
C ALA A 113 12.74 -7.73 8.98
N TYR A 114 12.54 -7.21 7.77
CA TYR A 114 12.47 -8.05 6.57
C TYR A 114 13.85 -8.59 6.16
N GLU A 115 14.92 -7.82 6.30
CA GLU A 115 16.29 -8.28 6.09
C GLU A 115 16.63 -9.46 7.02
N ALA A 116 16.28 -9.33 8.31
CA ALA A 116 16.47 -10.39 9.29
C ALA A 116 15.65 -11.65 8.97
N TYR A 117 14.45 -11.50 8.45
CA TYR A 117 13.57 -12.61 8.07
C TYR A 117 14.04 -13.31 6.80
N SER A 118 14.35 -12.55 5.74
CA SER A 118 14.57 -13.10 4.40
C SER A 118 16.05 -13.31 4.04
N GLY A 119 16.98 -12.72 4.79
CA GLY A 119 18.41 -12.66 4.45
C GLY A 119 18.75 -11.70 3.30
N ARG A 120 17.76 -11.08 2.67
CA ARG A 120 17.99 -10.12 1.58
C ARG A 120 18.42 -8.77 2.16
N GLN A 121 19.31 -8.07 1.46
CA GLN A 121 19.82 -6.79 1.91
C GLN A 121 19.22 -5.64 1.11
N PHE A 122 18.94 -4.53 1.79
CA PHE A 122 18.53 -3.30 1.12
C PHE A 122 19.69 -2.72 0.30
N ARG A 123 19.38 -2.29 -0.91
CA ARG A 123 20.33 -1.70 -1.84
C ARG A 123 19.95 -0.27 -2.16
N GLU A 124 20.64 0.66 -1.53
CA GLU A 124 20.37 2.10 -1.69
C GLU A 124 20.61 2.58 -3.13
N ASP A 125 21.65 2.09 -3.79
CA ASP A 125 21.96 2.38 -5.19
C ASP A 125 20.75 2.03 -6.09
N ARG A 126 20.20 0.84 -5.89
CA ARG A 126 19.06 0.34 -6.65
C ARG A 126 17.76 1.05 -6.28
N PHE A 127 17.57 1.38 -5.02
CA PHE A 127 16.42 2.17 -4.56
C PHE A 127 16.40 3.55 -5.22
N ARG A 128 17.55 4.20 -5.29
CA ARG A 128 17.76 5.49 -5.95
C ARG A 128 17.40 5.43 -7.44
N GLU A 129 17.85 4.40 -8.15
CA GLU A 129 17.54 4.18 -9.55
C GLU A 129 16.04 3.98 -9.79
N ILE A 130 15.39 3.15 -8.93
CA ILE A 130 13.95 2.91 -8.99
C ILE A 130 13.17 4.21 -8.83
N LEU A 131 13.52 5.05 -7.86
CA LEU A 131 12.84 6.32 -7.62
C LEU A 131 12.99 7.29 -8.78
N LYS A 132 14.18 7.40 -9.38
CA LYS A 132 14.41 8.22 -10.58
C LYS A 132 13.50 7.78 -11.73
N THR A 133 13.51 6.50 -12.04
CA THR A 133 12.72 5.91 -13.13
C THR A 133 11.22 6.06 -12.90
N ALA A 134 10.76 5.86 -11.67
CA ALA A 134 9.34 5.98 -11.33
C ALA A 134 8.85 7.44 -11.44
N GLN A 135 9.65 8.41 -11.00
CA GLN A 135 9.31 9.83 -11.11
C GLN A 135 9.21 10.30 -12.58
N GLU A 136 10.03 9.75 -13.46
CA GLU A 136 9.96 10.03 -14.90
C GLU A 136 8.68 9.46 -15.53
N ARG A 137 8.28 8.24 -15.13
CA ARG A 137 7.05 7.58 -15.62
C ARG A 137 5.77 8.29 -15.21
N GLU A 138 5.69 8.85 -14.00
CA GLU A 138 4.51 9.60 -13.54
C GLU A 138 4.18 10.80 -14.43
N ARG A 139 5.19 11.43 -15.04
CA ARG A 139 5.00 12.57 -15.95
C ARG A 139 4.34 12.21 -17.28
N LEU A 140 4.27 10.93 -17.64
CA LEU A 140 3.89 10.47 -18.98
C LEU A 140 2.50 9.81 -19.09
N SER A 141 1.74 9.64 -18.00
CA SER A 141 0.69 8.61 -17.95
C SER A 141 -0.76 9.04 -18.21
N PHE A 142 -1.09 10.31 -18.45
CA PHE A 142 -2.49 10.69 -18.68
C PHE A 142 -2.86 10.75 -20.17
N LYS A 143 -3.69 9.80 -20.63
CA LYS A 143 -4.33 9.85 -21.95
C LYS A 143 -5.76 10.42 -21.80
N LYS A 144 -5.98 11.66 -22.23
CA LYS A 144 -7.30 12.29 -22.24
C LYS A 144 -8.26 11.52 -23.16
N LYS A 145 -9.36 11.03 -22.63
CA LYS A 145 -10.49 10.46 -23.39
C LYS A 145 -11.64 11.47 -23.51
N ARG A 146 -12.66 11.14 -24.29
CA ARG A 146 -13.85 12.00 -24.48
C ARG A 146 -14.55 12.31 -23.14
N LEU A 147 -14.71 11.28 -22.29
CA LEU A 147 -15.23 11.40 -20.93
C LEU A 147 -14.14 11.01 -19.95
N ASN A 148 -13.85 11.88 -18.99
CA ASN A 148 -12.85 11.62 -17.94
C ASN A 148 -13.55 11.71 -16.59
N ILE A 149 -13.40 10.64 -15.79
CA ILE A 149 -14.08 10.45 -14.51
C ILE A 149 -13.03 10.43 -13.39
N GLY A 150 -13.27 11.17 -12.31
CA GLY A 150 -12.52 11.04 -11.07
C GLY A 150 -13.18 10.05 -10.13
N ILE A 151 -12.40 9.19 -9.50
CA ILE A 151 -12.88 8.24 -8.50
C ILE A 151 -12.46 8.73 -7.11
N LEU A 152 -13.44 8.88 -6.22
CA LEU A 152 -13.28 9.31 -4.84
C LEU A 152 -13.93 8.29 -3.91
N GLY A 153 -13.36 8.06 -2.74
CA GLY A 153 -13.93 7.17 -1.73
C GLY A 153 -12.90 6.34 -0.99
N ALA A 154 -13.35 5.28 -0.32
CA ALA A 154 -12.48 4.39 0.44
C ALA A 154 -11.70 3.44 -0.48
N ARG A 155 -12.41 2.67 -1.27
CA ARG A 155 -11.85 1.71 -2.23
C ARG A 155 -12.68 1.71 -3.52
N ALA A 156 -12.02 1.54 -4.65
CA ALA A 156 -12.66 1.20 -5.92
C ALA A 156 -12.25 -0.21 -6.31
N ASN A 157 -13.21 -1.07 -6.60
CA ASN A 157 -12.94 -2.38 -7.15
C ASN A 157 -12.35 -2.22 -8.57
N LYS A 158 -11.44 -3.10 -8.96
CA LYS A 158 -10.87 -3.14 -10.32
C LYS A 158 -11.96 -3.17 -11.40
N ASN A 159 -13.04 -3.91 -11.16
CA ASN A 159 -14.17 -4.04 -12.09
C ASN A 159 -14.83 -2.68 -12.40
N ILE A 160 -14.85 -1.73 -11.47
CA ILE A 160 -15.39 -0.38 -11.73
C ILE A 160 -14.56 0.33 -12.81
N LYS A 161 -13.24 0.22 -12.73
CA LYS A 161 -12.33 0.82 -13.71
C LYS A 161 -12.47 0.17 -15.07
N GLU A 162 -12.52 -1.15 -15.10
CA GLU A 162 -12.73 -1.94 -16.33
C GLU A 162 -14.05 -1.57 -17.01
N ILE A 163 -15.16 -1.50 -16.26
CA ILE A 163 -16.47 -1.08 -16.78
C ILE A 163 -16.43 0.34 -17.36
N LEU A 164 -15.75 1.27 -16.68
CA LEU A 164 -15.60 2.64 -17.18
C LEU A 164 -14.80 2.68 -18.48
N GLU A 165 -13.74 1.92 -18.58
CA GLU A 165 -12.90 1.85 -19.78
C GLU A 165 -13.63 1.19 -20.95
N GLU A 166 -14.36 0.11 -20.72
CA GLU A 166 -15.22 -0.56 -21.71
C GLU A 166 -16.32 0.36 -22.25
N ARG A 167 -16.82 1.27 -21.41
CA ARG A 167 -17.82 2.29 -21.81
C ARG A 167 -17.19 3.53 -22.44
N GLY A 168 -15.88 3.50 -22.74
CA GLY A 168 -15.17 4.58 -23.42
C GLY A 168 -14.80 5.77 -22.51
N ALA A 169 -15.01 5.66 -21.19
CA ALA A 169 -14.55 6.65 -20.23
C ALA A 169 -13.07 6.44 -19.87
N GLY A 170 -12.37 7.53 -19.50
CA GLY A 170 -11.05 7.48 -18.91
C GLY A 170 -11.12 7.77 -17.41
N VAL A 171 -10.31 7.07 -16.61
CA VAL A 171 -10.12 7.43 -15.21
C VAL A 171 -9.06 8.52 -15.14
N ALA A 172 -9.49 9.76 -14.89
CA ALA A 172 -8.60 10.91 -14.82
C ALA A 172 -7.71 10.86 -13.56
N PHE A 173 -8.30 10.45 -12.45
CA PHE A 173 -7.60 10.21 -11.18
C PHE A 173 -8.41 9.24 -10.32
N ASP A 174 -7.71 8.50 -9.49
CA ASP A 174 -8.27 7.62 -8.48
C ASP A 174 -7.63 7.97 -7.12
N LEU A 175 -8.39 8.63 -6.26
CA LEU A 175 -7.96 9.07 -4.94
C LEU A 175 -8.36 8.09 -3.83
N THR A 176 -8.84 6.92 -4.20
CA THR A 176 -9.16 5.85 -3.24
C THR A 176 -7.90 5.17 -2.69
N CYS A 177 -8.08 4.25 -1.73
CA CYS A 177 -6.98 3.40 -1.24
C CYS A 177 -6.36 2.55 -2.35
N THR A 178 -7.14 2.22 -3.39
CA THR A 178 -6.71 1.42 -4.54
C THR A 178 -6.10 2.27 -5.66
N GLY A 179 -6.18 3.59 -5.55
CA GLY A 179 -5.57 4.50 -6.53
C GLY A 179 -4.06 4.35 -6.58
N LEU A 180 -3.52 4.38 -7.79
CA LEU A 180 -2.09 4.29 -8.04
C LEU A 180 -1.39 5.66 -8.04
N ALA A 181 -2.13 6.73 -7.77
CA ALA A 181 -1.56 8.08 -7.70
C ALA A 181 -0.63 8.19 -6.49
N ARG A 182 0.62 7.83 -6.69
CA ARG A 182 1.71 7.99 -5.72
C ARG A 182 2.52 9.21 -6.12
N LYS A 183 2.83 10.05 -5.18
CA LYS A 183 3.77 11.15 -5.39
C LYS A 183 5.15 10.69 -4.91
N LEU A 184 6.00 10.31 -5.85
CA LEU A 184 7.38 9.96 -5.55
C LEU A 184 8.25 11.22 -5.69
N ILE A 185 8.97 11.56 -4.64
CA ILE A 185 9.93 12.65 -4.64
C ILE A 185 11.33 12.03 -4.52
N TYR A 186 12.15 12.32 -5.51
CA TYR A 186 13.57 11.99 -5.48
C TYR A 186 14.39 13.25 -5.18
N GLN A 187 15.24 13.15 -4.17
CA GLN A 187 16.23 14.16 -3.84
C GLN A 187 17.52 13.47 -3.35
N GLU A 188 18.64 13.78 -3.98
CA GLU A 188 19.90 13.07 -3.76
C GLU A 188 20.42 13.19 -2.33
N SER A 189 20.37 14.39 -1.76
CA SER A 189 20.93 14.69 -0.43
C SER A 189 20.10 14.13 0.73
N GLU A 190 18.81 13.91 0.54
CA GLU A 190 17.86 13.47 1.57
C GLU A 190 16.95 12.36 1.05
N LEU A 191 17.53 11.33 0.44
CA LEU A 191 16.83 10.30 -0.33
C LEU A 191 15.61 9.73 0.38
N TYR A 192 15.76 9.27 1.62
CA TYR A 192 14.67 8.65 2.38
C TYR A 192 13.65 9.66 2.85
N LEU A 193 14.10 10.82 3.34
CA LEU A 193 13.21 11.85 3.84
C LEU A 193 12.40 12.47 2.70
N ALA A 194 13.01 12.69 1.53
CA ALA A 194 12.31 13.13 0.33
C ALA A 194 11.25 12.10 -0.11
N TYR A 195 11.60 10.82 -0.07
CA TYR A 195 10.68 9.73 -0.36
C TYR A 195 9.49 9.72 0.59
N THR A 196 9.71 9.81 1.91
CA THR A 196 8.63 9.81 2.89
C THR A 196 7.76 11.07 2.83
N ARG A 197 8.34 12.23 2.56
CA ARG A 197 7.60 13.47 2.26
C ARG A 197 6.69 13.28 1.04
N GLY A 198 7.19 12.65 -0.02
CA GLY A 198 6.40 12.32 -1.20
C GLY A 198 5.24 11.39 -0.89
N GLN A 199 5.49 10.33 -0.14
CA GLN A 199 4.47 9.40 0.30
C GLN A 199 3.37 10.10 1.13
N GLN A 200 3.73 11.02 2.02
CA GLN A 200 2.76 11.77 2.82
C GLN A 200 2.05 12.89 2.04
N ALA A 201 2.67 13.44 1.01
CA ALA A 201 2.10 14.50 0.17
C ALA A 201 1.14 13.98 -0.90
N GLN A 202 0.96 12.65 -1.03
CA GLN A 202 -0.08 12.09 -1.88
C GLN A 202 -1.47 12.44 -1.33
N PHE A 203 -2.49 12.49 -2.20
CA PHE A 203 -3.85 12.76 -1.76
C PHE A 203 -4.29 11.75 -0.71
N PRO A 204 -4.75 12.17 0.48
CA PRO A 204 -5.06 11.27 1.57
C PRO A 204 -6.28 10.40 1.21
N CYS A 205 -6.20 9.11 1.53
CA CYS A 205 -7.39 8.27 1.55
C CYS A 205 -8.25 8.58 2.77
N ILE A 206 -9.47 8.06 2.81
CA ILE A 206 -10.41 8.31 3.92
C ILE A 206 -9.83 7.99 5.30
N GLY A 207 -8.97 6.95 5.40
CA GLY A 207 -8.28 6.59 6.64
C GLY A 207 -7.19 7.59 7.07
N MET A 208 -6.74 8.46 6.16
CA MET A 208 -5.73 9.48 6.39
C MET A 208 -6.30 10.90 6.31
N ALA A 209 -7.59 11.06 5.98
CA ALA A 209 -8.21 12.37 5.74
C ALA A 209 -8.18 13.30 6.96
N HIS A 210 -8.21 12.74 8.17
CA HIS A 210 -8.10 13.53 9.40
C HIS A 210 -6.67 14.05 9.67
N ALA A 211 -5.66 13.52 8.96
CA ALA A 211 -4.28 13.95 9.13
C ALA A 211 -3.96 15.26 8.39
N SER A 212 -4.80 15.64 7.45
CA SER A 212 -4.59 16.74 6.51
C SER A 212 -5.43 17.97 6.82
N ASN A 213 -6.02 18.08 8.02
CA ASN A 213 -6.70 19.31 8.41
C ASN A 213 -5.61 20.35 8.81
N PRO A 214 -5.30 21.34 8.00
CA PRO A 214 -4.47 22.44 8.44
C PRO A 214 -5.36 23.35 9.30
N ASP A 215 -4.99 23.53 10.56
CA ASP A 215 -5.40 24.72 11.31
C ASP A 215 -4.79 25.95 10.66
#